data_0723ef5656fc304e3c0c0801eb0e83d4
#
_entry.id   0723ef5656fc304e3c0c0801eb0e83d4
#
_cell.length_a   1.000
_cell.length_b   1.000
_cell.length_c   1.000
_cell.angle_alpha   90.00
_cell.angle_beta   90.00
_cell.angle_gamma   90.00
#
_symmetry.space_group_name_H-M   'P 1'
#
loop_
_entity.id
_entity.type
_entity.pdbx_description
1 polymer ?
#
loop_
_entity_poly.entity_id
_entity_poly.type
_entity_poly.pdbx_seq_one_letter_code
_entity_poly.pdbx_strand_id
1 'polypeptide(L)'
;MVYPRTFEEKIGFDQVRLLLKHECVSTMGITLVDKIACSDNFDDINTKLKQTDEFRNVVLLEDTFQAQDFYDLTDVLSKIRIEGSYIELEELNFLRGFINAVIQTVVYFRILHEENKYPELWNLCCDIILEKSLLESINKILDPKGNLRDNASPELRHIKREIVRISAEADRKIKKLLNNAKMEGLVKEDAEMTIRNGRLCIPVPAPFKRKLKGFIHDESATGQTVFIEPAEVFDANNELKDLVNAE
;
A
#
# COMPACT_ATOMS: atom_id res chain seq x y z
N MET A 1 -16.35 -11.49 -40.97
CA MET A 1 -17.47 -10.81 -40.25
C MET A 1 -18.63 -11.78 -40.20
N VAL A 2 -19.07 -12.18 -39.01
CA VAL A 2 -20.16 -13.15 -38.85
C VAL A 2 -21.51 -12.44 -39.04
N TYR A 3 -22.41 -12.99 -39.83
CA TYR A 3 -23.75 -12.48 -40.05
C TYR A 3 -24.78 -13.49 -39.53
N PRO A 4 -25.84 -13.07 -38.84
CA PRO A 4 -26.21 -11.68 -38.46
C PRO A 4 -25.39 -11.12 -37.32
N ARG A 5 -25.41 -9.79 -37.15
CA ARG A 5 -24.66 -9.10 -36.03
C ARG A 5 -25.10 -9.57 -34.64
N THR A 6 -26.31 -10.06 -34.50
CA THR A 6 -26.88 -10.64 -33.26
C THR A 6 -26.62 -12.15 -33.14
N PHE A 7 -25.64 -12.69 -33.87
CA PHE A 7 -25.36 -14.13 -33.89
C PHE A 7 -25.05 -14.66 -32.48
N GLU A 8 -24.21 -13.97 -31.71
CA GLU A 8 -23.81 -14.40 -30.38
C GLU A 8 -25.02 -14.48 -29.42
N GLU A 9 -25.91 -13.50 -29.46
CA GLU A 9 -27.16 -13.53 -28.66
C GLU A 9 -28.07 -14.70 -29.08
N LYS A 10 -28.21 -14.96 -30.39
CA LYS A 10 -29.06 -16.04 -30.91
C LYS A 10 -28.59 -17.43 -30.51
N ILE A 11 -27.29 -17.62 -30.35
CA ILE A 11 -26.73 -18.90 -29.89
C ILE A 11 -26.53 -18.96 -28.36
N GLY A 12 -26.88 -17.89 -27.61
CA GLY A 12 -26.72 -17.80 -26.17
C GLY A 12 -25.30 -17.65 -25.70
N PHE A 13 -24.36 -17.18 -26.56
CA PHE A 13 -22.94 -16.99 -26.19
C PHE A 13 -22.76 -15.84 -25.22
N ASP A 14 -23.64 -14.86 -25.21
CA ASP A 14 -23.73 -13.80 -24.22
C ASP A 14 -23.86 -14.35 -22.79
N GLN A 15 -24.67 -15.41 -22.60
CA GLN A 15 -24.80 -16.09 -21.30
C GLN A 15 -23.51 -16.83 -20.90
N VAL A 16 -22.84 -17.48 -21.85
CA VAL A 16 -21.56 -18.14 -21.63
C VAL A 16 -20.50 -17.09 -21.21
N ARG A 17 -20.49 -15.94 -21.87
CA ARG A 17 -19.58 -14.83 -21.53
C ARG A 17 -19.84 -14.30 -20.11
N LEU A 18 -21.10 -14.18 -19.68
CA LEU A 18 -21.45 -13.80 -18.30
C LEU A 18 -20.96 -14.82 -17.27
N LEU A 19 -21.13 -16.11 -17.53
CA LEU A 19 -20.60 -17.18 -16.66
C LEU A 19 -19.07 -17.11 -16.56
N LEU A 20 -18.37 -16.95 -17.68
CA LEU A 20 -16.92 -16.80 -17.68
C LEU A 20 -16.45 -15.58 -16.87
N LYS A 21 -17.14 -14.44 -16.98
CA LYS A 21 -16.83 -13.25 -16.20
C LYS A 21 -17.00 -13.47 -14.70
N HIS A 22 -18.01 -14.25 -14.30
CA HIS A 22 -18.23 -14.58 -12.89
C HIS A 22 -17.09 -15.41 -12.30
N GLU A 23 -16.47 -16.26 -13.11
CA GLU A 23 -15.31 -17.09 -12.70
C GLU A 23 -13.96 -16.35 -12.78
N CYS A 24 -13.94 -15.12 -13.34
CA CYS A 24 -12.68 -14.35 -13.43
C CYS A 24 -12.24 -13.85 -12.07
N VAL A 25 -10.98 -14.10 -11.72
CA VAL A 25 -10.34 -13.62 -10.47
C VAL A 25 -9.91 -12.16 -10.58
N SER A 26 -9.67 -11.64 -11.80
CA SER A 26 -9.14 -10.29 -12.03
C SER A 26 -10.00 -9.47 -13.00
N THR A 27 -9.96 -8.14 -12.87
CA THR A 27 -10.57 -7.20 -13.81
C THR A 27 -10.00 -7.33 -15.22
N MET A 28 -8.71 -7.63 -15.34
CA MET A 28 -8.05 -7.93 -16.62
C MET A 28 -8.66 -9.15 -17.29
N GLY A 29 -8.94 -10.22 -16.53
CA GLY A 29 -9.63 -11.42 -17.02
C GLY A 29 -11.03 -11.09 -17.56
N ILE A 30 -11.80 -10.29 -16.83
CA ILE A 30 -13.13 -9.82 -17.28
C ILE A 30 -13.01 -9.07 -18.62
N THR A 31 -12.04 -8.17 -18.74
CA THR A 31 -11.80 -7.41 -19.99
C THR A 31 -11.39 -8.33 -21.15
N LEU A 32 -10.62 -9.38 -20.88
CA LEU A 32 -10.28 -10.38 -21.91
C LEU A 32 -11.47 -11.21 -22.35
N VAL A 33 -12.38 -11.58 -21.45
CA VAL A 33 -13.64 -12.25 -21.79
C VAL A 33 -14.49 -11.41 -22.73
N ASP A 34 -14.53 -10.09 -22.56
CA ASP A 34 -15.25 -9.18 -23.48
C ASP A 34 -14.65 -9.16 -24.89
N LYS A 35 -13.35 -9.42 -25.02
CA LYS A 35 -12.64 -9.48 -26.31
C LYS A 35 -12.76 -10.81 -27.03
N ILE A 36 -13.36 -11.82 -26.42
CA ILE A 36 -13.60 -13.11 -27.09
C ILE A 36 -14.56 -12.88 -28.25
N ALA A 37 -14.13 -13.21 -29.46
CA ALA A 37 -14.90 -13.08 -30.68
C ALA A 37 -14.77 -14.32 -31.55
N CYS A 38 -15.72 -14.53 -32.43
CA CYS A 38 -15.64 -15.58 -33.43
C CYS A 38 -14.46 -15.35 -34.37
N SER A 39 -13.65 -16.39 -34.58
CA SER A 39 -12.51 -16.40 -35.51
C SER A 39 -12.70 -17.49 -36.57
N ASP A 40 -12.16 -17.26 -37.76
CA ASP A 40 -12.04 -18.19 -38.85
C ASP A 40 -10.60 -18.65 -39.13
N ASN A 41 -9.65 -18.15 -38.31
CA ASN A 41 -8.27 -18.53 -38.39
C ASN A 41 -8.02 -19.84 -37.64
N PHE A 42 -7.80 -20.93 -38.38
CA PHE A 42 -7.58 -22.25 -37.81
C PHE A 42 -6.39 -22.32 -36.82
N ASP A 43 -5.26 -21.71 -37.18
CA ASP A 43 -4.06 -21.78 -36.36
C ASP A 43 -4.24 -21.03 -35.03
N ASP A 44 -4.87 -19.84 -35.04
CA ASP A 44 -5.20 -19.08 -33.85
C ASP A 44 -6.15 -19.84 -32.93
N ILE A 45 -7.21 -20.43 -33.50
CA ILE A 45 -8.17 -21.23 -32.74
C ILE A 45 -7.48 -22.44 -32.11
N ASN A 46 -6.69 -23.18 -32.88
CA ASN A 46 -6.02 -24.39 -32.42
C ASN A 46 -5.01 -24.07 -31.31
N THR A 47 -4.24 -22.98 -31.44
CA THR A 47 -3.31 -22.52 -30.41
C THR A 47 -4.04 -22.17 -29.11
N LYS A 48 -5.12 -21.40 -29.17
CA LYS A 48 -5.93 -21.05 -27.99
C LYS A 48 -6.57 -22.26 -27.32
N LEU A 49 -7.05 -23.22 -28.11
CA LEU A 49 -7.59 -24.48 -27.57
C LEU A 49 -6.52 -25.28 -26.84
N LYS A 50 -5.31 -25.39 -27.40
CA LYS A 50 -4.19 -26.06 -26.75
C LYS A 50 -3.77 -25.35 -25.46
N GLN A 51 -3.63 -24.04 -25.48
CA GLN A 51 -3.34 -23.23 -24.28
C GLN A 51 -4.39 -23.45 -23.18
N THR A 52 -5.66 -23.49 -23.56
CA THR A 52 -6.76 -23.75 -22.62
C THR A 52 -6.69 -25.16 -22.04
N ASP A 53 -6.43 -26.18 -22.88
CA ASP A 53 -6.28 -27.56 -22.43
C ASP A 53 -5.06 -27.75 -21.53
N GLU A 54 -3.93 -27.18 -21.89
CA GLU A 54 -2.71 -27.17 -21.06
C GLU A 54 -2.98 -26.50 -19.71
N PHE A 55 -3.64 -25.33 -19.67
CA PHE A 55 -3.95 -24.65 -18.44
C PHE A 55 -4.96 -25.43 -17.57
N ARG A 56 -5.95 -26.06 -18.19
CA ARG A 56 -6.86 -26.98 -17.48
C ARG A 56 -6.06 -28.11 -16.81
N ASN A 57 -5.08 -28.67 -17.50
CA ASN A 57 -4.22 -29.73 -16.95
C ASN A 57 -3.35 -29.21 -15.80
N VAL A 58 -2.81 -27.98 -15.90
CA VAL A 58 -2.10 -27.32 -14.79
C VAL A 58 -3.01 -27.24 -13.55
N VAL A 59 -4.24 -26.75 -13.71
CA VAL A 59 -5.18 -26.61 -12.58
C VAL A 59 -5.59 -27.94 -11.96
N LEU A 60 -5.69 -29.00 -12.77
CA LEU A 60 -6.16 -30.31 -12.32
C LEU A 60 -5.05 -31.23 -11.80
N LEU A 61 -3.85 -31.10 -12.30
CA LEU A 61 -2.75 -32.07 -12.08
C LEU A 61 -1.55 -31.51 -11.34
N GLU A 62 -1.40 -30.18 -11.30
CA GLU A 62 -0.24 -29.54 -10.68
C GLU A 62 -0.68 -28.87 -9.37
N ASP A 63 -0.46 -29.53 -8.24
CA ASP A 63 -0.87 -29.07 -6.90
C ASP A 63 -0.20 -27.76 -6.46
N THR A 64 0.86 -27.34 -7.13
CA THR A 64 1.69 -26.19 -6.74
C THR A 64 1.29 -24.89 -7.41
N PHE A 65 0.42 -24.93 -8.43
CA PHE A 65 -0.02 -23.71 -9.10
C PHE A 65 -1.04 -22.95 -8.23
N GLN A 66 -0.67 -21.75 -7.82
CA GLN A 66 -1.58 -20.83 -7.14
C GLN A 66 -1.89 -19.66 -8.06
N ALA A 67 -3.16 -19.52 -8.44
CA ALA A 67 -3.63 -18.33 -9.13
C ALA A 67 -3.40 -17.13 -8.20
N GLN A 68 -2.66 -16.14 -8.68
CA GLN A 68 -2.39 -14.90 -7.93
C GLN A 68 -3.32 -13.79 -8.40
N ASP A 69 -3.61 -12.85 -7.51
CA ASP A 69 -4.34 -11.65 -7.89
C ASP A 69 -3.46 -10.78 -8.79
N PHE A 70 -3.91 -10.59 -10.03
CA PHE A 70 -3.29 -9.67 -10.97
C PHE A 70 -4.03 -8.34 -10.92
N TYR A 71 -3.34 -7.30 -10.46
CA TYR A 71 -3.87 -5.94 -10.46
C TYR A 71 -3.72 -5.32 -11.85
N ASP A 72 -4.76 -4.61 -12.29
CA ASP A 72 -4.65 -3.80 -13.51
C ASP A 72 -3.87 -2.52 -13.18
N LEU A 73 -2.66 -2.42 -13.71
CA LEU A 73 -1.75 -1.28 -13.51
C LEU A 73 -1.77 -0.31 -14.70
N THR A 74 -2.65 -0.47 -15.67
CA THR A 74 -2.67 0.33 -16.89
C THR A 74 -2.78 1.81 -16.60
N ASP A 75 -3.68 2.20 -15.69
CA ASP A 75 -3.88 3.60 -15.31
C ASP A 75 -2.68 4.15 -14.54
N VAL A 76 -2.13 3.38 -13.59
CA VAL A 76 -0.95 3.75 -12.80
C VAL A 76 0.26 3.96 -13.72
N LEU A 77 0.51 3.02 -14.65
CA LEU A 77 1.61 3.10 -15.60
C LEU A 77 1.43 4.26 -16.59
N SER A 78 0.20 4.60 -16.94
CA SER A 78 -0.10 5.76 -17.79
C SER A 78 0.17 7.07 -17.07
N LYS A 79 -0.21 7.17 -15.79
CA LYS A 79 0.01 8.32 -14.91
C LYS A 79 1.50 8.64 -14.75
N ILE A 80 2.33 7.64 -14.47
CA ILE A 80 3.77 7.84 -14.22
C ILE A 80 4.61 8.16 -15.46
N ARG A 81 4.04 8.08 -16.67
CA ARG A 81 4.70 8.59 -17.89
C ARG A 81 4.76 10.11 -17.96
N ILE A 82 3.96 10.80 -17.15
CA ILE A 82 3.91 12.25 -17.10
C ILE A 82 5.04 12.71 -16.17
N GLU A 83 5.93 13.56 -16.67
CA GLU A 83 7.02 14.13 -15.88
C GLU A 83 6.46 14.92 -14.68
N GLY A 84 7.05 14.69 -13.50
CA GLY A 84 6.59 15.30 -12.24
C GLY A 84 5.43 14.55 -11.56
N SER A 85 4.90 13.48 -12.16
CA SER A 85 3.95 12.61 -11.48
C SER A 85 4.66 11.66 -10.50
N TYR A 86 3.90 11.11 -9.57
CA TYR A 86 4.39 10.15 -8.59
C TYR A 86 3.40 9.00 -8.41
N ILE A 87 3.90 7.93 -7.81
CA ILE A 87 3.14 6.74 -7.46
C ILE A 87 2.78 6.81 -5.96
N GLU A 88 1.54 6.50 -5.62
CA GLU A 88 1.09 6.38 -4.25
C GLU A 88 1.64 5.09 -3.60
N LEU A 89 1.73 5.08 -2.27
CA LEU A 89 2.26 3.92 -1.53
C LEU A 89 1.48 2.63 -1.82
N GLU A 90 0.16 2.72 -1.92
CA GLU A 90 -0.71 1.60 -2.25
C GLU A 90 -0.51 1.12 -3.69
N GLU A 91 -0.42 2.04 -4.64
CA GLU A 91 -0.12 1.75 -6.05
C GLU A 91 1.25 1.07 -6.21
N LEU A 92 2.26 1.51 -5.41
CA LEU A 92 3.59 0.90 -5.40
C LEU A 92 3.57 -0.53 -4.84
N ASN A 93 2.72 -0.80 -3.85
CA ASN A 93 2.50 -2.15 -3.34
C ASN A 93 1.84 -3.06 -4.38
N PHE A 94 0.85 -2.56 -5.11
CA PHE A 94 0.22 -3.30 -6.21
C PHE A 94 1.23 -3.61 -7.32
N LEU A 95 2.07 -2.64 -7.69
CA LEU A 95 3.15 -2.85 -8.66
C LEU A 95 4.14 -3.93 -8.19
N ARG A 96 4.55 -3.91 -6.91
CA ARG A 96 5.38 -4.95 -6.32
C ARG A 96 4.73 -6.34 -6.39
N GLY A 97 3.45 -6.42 -6.03
CA GLY A 97 2.65 -7.65 -6.09
C GLY A 97 2.57 -8.19 -7.51
N PHE A 98 2.26 -7.33 -8.49
CA PHE A 98 2.19 -7.68 -9.90
C PHE A 98 3.52 -8.22 -10.43
N ILE A 99 4.64 -7.51 -10.17
CA ILE A 99 5.97 -7.96 -10.62
C ILE A 99 6.31 -9.33 -10.02
N ASN A 100 6.03 -9.55 -8.73
CA ASN A 100 6.23 -10.84 -8.09
C ASN A 100 5.38 -11.94 -8.73
N ALA A 101 4.10 -11.69 -9.01
CA ALA A 101 3.21 -12.63 -9.65
C ALA A 101 3.72 -13.03 -11.05
N VAL A 102 4.15 -12.05 -11.85
CA VAL A 102 4.75 -12.30 -13.17
C VAL A 102 6.03 -13.14 -13.05
N ILE A 103 6.94 -12.77 -12.13
CA ILE A 103 8.18 -13.53 -11.93
C ILE A 103 7.87 -14.98 -11.55
N GLN A 104 6.96 -15.19 -10.60
CA GLN A 104 6.61 -16.54 -10.15
C GLN A 104 5.97 -17.35 -11.26
N THR A 105 5.06 -16.75 -12.05
CA THR A 105 4.40 -17.40 -13.18
C THR A 105 5.43 -17.83 -14.25
N VAL A 106 6.33 -16.93 -14.64
CA VAL A 106 7.36 -17.25 -15.66
C VAL A 106 8.32 -18.32 -15.16
N VAL A 107 8.76 -18.24 -13.90
CA VAL A 107 9.64 -19.26 -13.31
C VAL A 107 8.94 -20.61 -13.23
N TYR A 108 7.67 -20.63 -12.84
CA TYR A 108 6.87 -21.85 -12.77
C TYR A 108 6.76 -22.55 -14.14
N PHE A 109 6.33 -21.83 -15.16
CA PHE A 109 6.21 -22.43 -16.51
C PHE A 109 7.56 -22.79 -17.15
N ARG A 110 8.64 -22.09 -16.79
CA ARG A 110 9.98 -22.49 -17.22
C ARG A 110 10.38 -23.86 -16.68
N ILE A 111 10.12 -24.12 -15.39
CA ILE A 111 10.43 -25.41 -14.77
C ILE A 111 9.63 -26.53 -15.45
N LEU A 112 8.34 -26.31 -15.69
CA LEU A 112 7.48 -27.29 -16.36
C LEU A 112 7.89 -27.53 -17.82
N HIS A 113 8.35 -26.47 -18.50
CA HIS A 113 8.89 -26.59 -19.85
C HIS A 113 10.18 -27.42 -19.90
N GLU A 114 11.08 -27.28 -18.92
CA GLU A 114 12.28 -28.12 -18.78
C GLU A 114 11.91 -29.60 -18.59
N GLU A 115 10.74 -29.91 -18.05
CA GLU A 115 10.16 -31.25 -17.98
C GLU A 115 9.42 -31.69 -19.26
N ASN A 116 9.47 -30.91 -20.33
CA ASN A 116 8.72 -31.08 -21.58
C ASN A 116 7.18 -31.04 -21.41
N LYS A 117 6.69 -30.29 -20.42
CA LYS A 117 5.28 -30.05 -20.17
C LYS A 117 4.86 -28.65 -20.66
N TYR A 118 3.63 -28.53 -21.12
CA TYR A 118 2.93 -27.27 -21.39
C TYR A 118 3.64 -26.28 -22.32
N PRO A 119 4.05 -26.70 -23.53
CA PRO A 119 4.82 -25.85 -24.44
C PRO A 119 4.06 -24.62 -24.93
N GLU A 120 2.75 -24.70 -25.10
CA GLU A 120 1.94 -23.57 -25.59
C GLU A 120 1.77 -22.50 -24.49
N LEU A 121 1.72 -22.88 -23.21
CA LEU A 121 1.76 -21.92 -22.09
C LEU A 121 3.15 -21.29 -21.92
N TRP A 122 4.21 -22.07 -22.11
CA TRP A 122 5.56 -21.52 -22.11
C TRP A 122 5.74 -20.47 -23.21
N ASN A 123 5.23 -20.70 -24.41
CA ASN A 123 5.28 -19.76 -25.53
C ASN A 123 4.60 -18.42 -25.22
N LEU A 124 3.63 -18.37 -24.28
CA LEU A 124 3.02 -17.12 -23.83
C LEU A 124 3.93 -16.26 -22.93
N CYS A 125 4.90 -16.86 -22.27
CA CYS A 125 5.70 -16.16 -21.26
C CYS A 125 7.21 -16.21 -21.51
N CYS A 126 7.71 -16.98 -22.48
CA CYS A 126 9.14 -17.11 -22.76
C CYS A 126 9.84 -15.80 -23.13
N ASP A 127 9.11 -14.86 -23.76
CA ASP A 127 9.64 -13.57 -24.19
C ASP A 127 9.53 -12.47 -23.09
N ILE A 128 8.96 -12.80 -21.92
CA ILE A 128 8.83 -11.83 -20.83
C ILE A 128 10.19 -11.58 -20.20
N ILE A 129 10.68 -10.34 -20.31
CA ILE A 129 11.92 -9.91 -19.68
C ILE A 129 11.64 -9.58 -18.21
N LEU A 130 12.25 -10.33 -17.30
CA LEU A 130 12.11 -10.14 -15.86
C LEU A 130 13.11 -9.11 -15.34
N GLU A 131 12.66 -7.88 -15.10
CA GLU A 131 13.48 -6.81 -14.54
C GLU A 131 13.53 -6.90 -13.01
N LYS A 132 14.43 -7.74 -12.49
CA LYS A 132 14.57 -7.96 -11.04
C LYS A 132 15.08 -6.73 -10.29
N SER A 133 15.85 -5.86 -10.95
CA SER A 133 16.41 -4.64 -10.34
C SER A 133 15.32 -3.67 -9.89
N LEU A 134 14.21 -3.61 -10.63
CA LEU A 134 13.05 -2.80 -10.24
C LEU A 134 12.43 -3.33 -8.95
N LEU A 135 12.20 -4.63 -8.85
CA LEU A 135 11.67 -5.26 -7.64
C LEU A 135 12.59 -5.05 -6.43
N GLU A 136 13.91 -5.18 -6.62
CA GLU A 136 14.91 -4.90 -5.58
C GLU A 136 14.85 -3.44 -5.13
N SER A 137 14.67 -2.51 -6.05
CA SER A 137 14.53 -1.07 -5.75
C SER A 137 13.27 -0.79 -4.96
N ILE A 138 12.13 -1.39 -5.32
CA ILE A 138 10.88 -1.28 -4.57
C ILE A 138 11.05 -1.88 -3.16
N ASN A 139 11.70 -3.03 -3.02
CA ASN A 139 11.93 -3.68 -1.72
C ASN A 139 12.92 -2.92 -0.80
N LYS A 140 13.73 -2.00 -1.34
CA LYS A 140 14.51 -1.04 -0.53
C LYS A 140 13.63 0.04 0.09
N ILE A 141 12.54 0.40 -0.58
CA ILE A 141 11.60 1.43 -0.15
C ILE A 141 10.53 0.84 0.78
N LEU A 142 9.98 -0.34 0.43
CA LEU A 142 8.91 -0.99 1.17
C LEU A 142 9.41 -2.09 2.09
N ASP A 143 8.76 -2.22 3.23
CA ASP A 143 8.92 -3.38 4.11
C ASP A 143 8.10 -4.59 3.59
N PRO A 144 8.24 -5.80 4.20
CA PRO A 144 7.45 -6.97 3.80
C PRO A 144 5.93 -6.79 3.98
N LYS A 145 5.50 -5.86 4.85
CA LYS A 145 4.08 -5.58 5.11
C LYS A 145 3.52 -4.51 4.16
N GLY A 146 4.37 -3.90 3.33
CA GLY A 146 3.97 -2.85 2.40
C GLY A 146 4.04 -1.44 2.95
N ASN A 147 4.61 -1.23 4.13
CA ASN A 147 4.81 0.10 4.68
C ASN A 147 6.12 0.69 4.17
N LEU A 148 6.18 2.03 4.15
CA LEU A 148 7.40 2.76 3.83
C LEU A 148 8.46 2.49 4.91
N ARG A 149 9.68 2.14 4.50
CA ARG A 149 10.80 1.97 5.44
C ARG A 149 11.29 3.33 5.92
N ASP A 150 11.61 3.45 7.22
CA ASP A 150 12.17 4.69 7.80
C ASP A 150 13.49 5.15 7.15
N ASN A 151 14.13 4.29 6.39
CA ASN A 151 15.35 4.54 5.67
C ASN A 151 15.20 4.48 4.15
N ALA A 152 13.98 4.65 3.64
CA ALA A 152 13.68 4.61 2.20
C ALA A 152 14.44 5.71 1.43
N SER A 153 14.68 6.88 2.05
CA SER A 153 15.60 7.89 1.53
C SER A 153 16.53 8.41 2.63
N PRO A 154 17.67 9.04 2.27
CA PRO A 154 18.53 9.72 3.25
C PRO A 154 17.79 10.84 4.00
N GLU A 155 16.95 11.60 3.31
CA GLU A 155 16.16 12.70 3.87
C GLU A 155 15.15 12.18 4.88
N LEU A 156 14.35 11.16 4.52
CA LEU A 156 13.38 10.54 5.42
C LEU A 156 14.06 9.98 6.67
N ARG A 157 15.21 9.30 6.49
CA ARG A 157 16.01 8.80 7.62
C ARG A 157 16.47 9.93 8.55
N HIS A 158 16.86 11.08 7.98
CA HIS A 158 17.24 12.25 8.77
C HIS A 158 16.04 12.78 9.55
N ILE A 159 14.92 13.03 8.89
CA ILE A 159 13.68 13.50 9.51
C ILE A 159 13.23 12.57 10.64
N LYS A 160 13.18 11.25 10.40
CA LYS A 160 12.82 10.26 11.43
C LYS A 160 13.73 10.31 12.66
N ARG A 161 15.05 10.47 12.46
CA ARG A 161 16.01 10.60 13.57
C ARG A 161 15.79 11.88 14.36
N GLU A 162 15.55 13.00 13.68
CA GLU A 162 15.29 14.27 14.35
C GLU A 162 13.98 14.23 15.13
N ILE A 163 12.91 13.65 14.58
CA ILE A 163 11.64 13.43 15.30
C ILE A 163 11.90 12.67 16.61
N VAL A 164 12.63 11.54 16.56
CA VAL A 164 12.95 10.75 17.77
C VAL A 164 13.79 11.56 18.77
N ARG A 165 14.80 12.30 18.30
CA ARG A 165 15.66 13.11 19.15
C ARG A 165 14.88 14.21 19.88
N ILE A 166 14.10 14.99 19.12
CA ILE A 166 13.36 16.16 19.67
C ILE A 166 12.22 15.70 20.56
N SER A 167 11.52 14.60 20.16
CA SER A 167 10.48 14.00 21.01
C SER A 167 11.03 13.56 22.36
N ALA A 168 12.19 12.86 22.37
CA ALA A 168 12.83 12.44 23.62
C ALA A 168 13.33 13.63 24.48
N GLU A 169 13.72 14.73 23.86
CA GLU A 169 14.11 15.96 24.57
C GLU A 169 12.89 16.67 25.16
N ALA A 170 11.81 16.82 24.38
CA ALA A 170 10.53 17.39 24.81
C ALA A 170 9.94 16.59 25.98
N ASP A 171 9.93 15.26 25.87
CA ASP A 171 9.47 14.35 26.92
C ASP A 171 10.24 14.52 28.23
N ARG A 172 11.56 14.67 28.17
CA ARG A 172 12.40 14.90 29.37
C ARG A 172 12.10 16.24 30.00
N LYS A 173 11.95 17.32 29.20
CA LYS A 173 11.63 18.65 29.67
C LYS A 173 10.26 18.68 30.36
N ILE A 174 9.21 18.15 29.68
CA ILE A 174 7.86 18.20 30.21
C ILE A 174 7.69 17.32 31.45
N LYS A 175 8.35 16.16 31.54
CA LYS A 175 8.38 15.33 32.76
C LYS A 175 8.98 16.07 33.94
N LYS A 176 10.07 16.82 33.75
CA LYS A 176 10.66 17.65 34.80
C LYS A 176 9.69 18.74 35.24
N LEU A 177 9.06 19.43 34.31
CA LEU A 177 8.06 20.47 34.60
C LEU A 177 6.82 19.91 35.32
N LEU A 178 6.32 18.76 34.92
CA LEU A 178 5.23 18.09 35.58
C LEU A 178 5.58 17.70 37.01
N ASN A 179 6.78 17.16 37.25
CA ASN A 179 7.24 16.82 38.60
C ASN A 179 7.36 18.07 39.49
N ASN A 180 7.87 19.16 38.97
CA ASN A 180 7.94 20.42 39.69
C ASN A 180 6.54 20.93 40.05
N ALA A 181 5.61 20.89 39.07
CA ALA A 181 4.22 21.31 39.28
C ALA A 181 3.49 20.41 40.30
N LYS A 182 3.84 19.13 40.40
CA LYS A 182 3.33 18.20 41.44
C LYS A 182 3.86 18.61 42.81
N MET A 183 5.16 18.88 42.93
CA MET A 183 5.78 19.31 44.22
C MET A 183 5.20 20.62 44.70
N GLU A 184 4.86 21.55 43.81
CA GLU A 184 4.22 22.84 44.12
C GLU A 184 2.72 22.73 44.37
N GLY A 185 2.11 21.54 44.24
CA GLY A 185 0.67 21.33 44.42
C GLY A 185 -0.20 21.98 43.32
N LEU A 186 0.39 22.29 42.16
CA LEU A 186 -0.32 22.93 41.04
C LEU A 186 -1.10 21.92 40.20
N VAL A 187 -0.70 20.67 40.22
CA VAL A 187 -1.36 19.55 39.55
C VAL A 187 -1.55 18.39 40.54
N LYS A 188 -2.45 17.48 40.22
CA LYS A 188 -2.67 16.28 41.05
C LYS A 188 -1.46 15.35 40.98
N GLU A 189 -1.24 14.56 42.03
CA GLU A 189 -0.13 13.59 42.09
C GLU A 189 -0.20 12.53 40.98
N ASP A 190 -1.42 12.12 40.61
CA ASP A 190 -1.70 11.17 39.55
C ASP A 190 -1.74 11.79 38.14
N ALA A 191 -1.49 13.10 38.00
CA ALA A 191 -1.49 13.77 36.72
C ALA A 191 -0.35 13.23 35.82
N GLU A 192 -0.68 12.96 34.57
CA GLU A 192 0.26 12.56 33.52
C GLU A 192 0.23 13.57 32.39
N MET A 193 1.36 13.69 31.66
CA MET A 193 1.40 14.48 30.44
C MET A 193 0.46 13.87 29.40
N THR A 194 -0.12 14.71 28.57
CA THR A 194 -1.07 14.28 27.53
C THR A 194 -0.80 15.03 26.22
N ILE A 195 -1.25 14.47 25.11
CA ILE A 195 -1.19 15.13 23.82
C ILE A 195 -2.55 15.76 23.53
N ARG A 196 -2.55 17.06 23.20
CA ARG A 196 -3.72 17.81 22.72
C ARG A 196 -3.34 18.56 21.46
N ASN A 197 -4.13 18.36 20.41
CA ASN A 197 -3.88 18.98 19.08
C ASN A 197 -2.44 18.73 18.56
N GLY A 198 -1.90 17.53 18.82
CA GLY A 198 -0.53 17.15 18.43
C GLY A 198 0.59 17.77 19.31
N ARG A 199 0.24 18.36 20.46
CA ARG A 199 1.20 19.03 21.37
C ARG A 199 1.21 18.38 22.73
N LEU A 200 2.43 18.29 23.30
CA LEU A 200 2.61 17.80 24.67
C LEU A 200 2.12 18.86 25.66
N CYS A 201 1.16 18.49 26.51
CA CYS A 201 0.51 19.36 27.49
C CYS A 201 0.50 18.74 28.87
N ILE A 202 0.44 19.60 29.89
CA ILE A 202 0.24 19.25 31.29
C ILE A 202 -1.22 19.57 31.66
N PRO A 203 -1.99 18.59 32.25
CA PRO A 203 -3.33 18.86 32.75
C PRO A 203 -3.24 19.62 34.08
N VAL A 204 -3.74 20.84 34.09
CA VAL A 204 -3.72 21.73 35.26
C VAL A 204 -5.14 22.03 35.70
N PRO A 205 -5.52 21.92 37.00
CA PRO A 205 -6.81 22.38 37.49
C PRO A 205 -7.04 23.86 37.16
N ALA A 206 -8.24 24.21 36.69
CA ALA A 206 -8.57 25.54 36.19
C ALA A 206 -8.19 26.71 37.16
N PRO A 207 -8.32 26.59 38.52
CA PRO A 207 -7.87 27.63 39.43
C PRO A 207 -6.36 27.95 39.35
N PHE A 208 -5.55 26.99 38.92
CA PHE A 208 -4.09 27.15 38.88
C PHE A 208 -3.56 27.45 37.45
N LYS A 209 -4.41 27.62 36.45
CA LYS A 209 -4.02 27.85 35.05
C LYS A 209 -3.07 29.01 34.80
N ARG A 210 -3.04 30.04 35.70
CA ARG A 210 -2.15 31.20 35.59
C ARG A 210 -0.78 30.98 36.27
N LYS A 211 -0.61 29.91 37.04
CA LYS A 211 0.62 29.60 37.76
C LYS A 211 1.66 28.86 36.91
N LEU A 212 1.19 28.06 35.92
CA LEU A 212 2.09 27.43 34.94
C LEU A 212 2.15 28.33 33.69
N LYS A 213 3.36 28.77 33.35
CA LYS A 213 3.62 29.58 32.16
C LYS A 213 3.48 28.71 30.91
N GLY A 214 2.61 29.09 29.98
CA GLY A 214 2.40 28.34 28.75
C GLY A 214 1.12 28.73 28.03
N PHE A 215 0.77 27.95 27.02
CA PHE A 215 -0.41 28.18 26.20
C PHE A 215 -1.48 27.12 26.49
N ILE A 216 -2.73 27.55 26.63
CA ILE A 216 -3.87 26.65 26.80
C ILE A 216 -4.30 26.16 25.42
N HIS A 217 -4.27 24.84 25.21
CA HIS A 217 -4.67 24.21 23.96
C HIS A 217 -6.04 23.58 24.02
N ASP A 218 -6.52 23.21 25.22
CA ASP A 218 -7.80 22.54 25.39
C ASP A 218 -8.29 22.68 26.83
N GLU A 219 -9.59 22.42 27.03
CA GLU A 219 -10.22 22.34 28.36
C GLU A 219 -11.03 21.04 28.46
N SER A 220 -11.13 20.49 29.66
CA SER A 220 -12.00 19.34 29.90
C SER A 220 -13.48 19.71 29.70
N ALA A 221 -14.33 18.75 29.36
CA ALA A 221 -15.74 18.97 29.11
C ALA A 221 -16.46 19.65 30.28
N THR A 222 -15.96 19.52 31.50
CA THR A 222 -16.49 20.18 32.71
C THR A 222 -15.84 21.52 33.01
N GLY A 223 -14.84 21.96 32.23
CA GLY A 223 -14.04 23.17 32.47
C GLY A 223 -13.16 23.13 33.74
N GLN A 224 -13.07 21.97 34.43
CA GLN A 224 -12.32 21.85 35.68
C GLN A 224 -10.79 21.68 35.46
N THR A 225 -10.40 21.22 34.29
CA THR A 225 -8.99 20.99 33.92
C THR A 225 -8.69 21.69 32.62
N VAL A 226 -7.57 22.41 32.57
CA VAL A 226 -7.04 23.01 31.35
C VAL A 226 -5.75 22.26 30.94
N PHE A 227 -5.56 22.10 29.64
CA PHE A 227 -4.37 21.46 29.09
C PHE A 227 -3.41 22.53 28.62
N ILE A 228 -2.29 22.68 29.34
CA ILE A 228 -1.31 23.75 29.11
C ILE A 228 -0.08 23.16 28.46
N GLU A 229 0.32 23.71 27.31
CA GLU A 229 1.63 23.52 26.71
C GLU A 229 2.61 24.47 27.45
N PRO A 230 3.60 23.95 28.21
CA PRO A 230 4.57 24.81 28.87
C PRO A 230 5.42 25.58 27.86
N ALA A 231 5.74 26.84 28.20
CA ALA A 231 6.53 27.69 27.31
C ALA A 231 7.91 27.06 26.96
N GLU A 232 8.49 26.28 27.87
CA GLU A 232 9.79 25.63 27.72
C GLU A 232 9.82 24.48 26.70
N VAL A 233 8.63 23.95 26.29
CA VAL A 233 8.53 22.88 25.26
C VAL A 233 7.91 23.39 23.97
N PHE A 234 7.51 24.65 23.90
CA PHE A 234 6.83 25.25 22.74
C PHE A 234 7.64 25.12 21.44
N ASP A 235 8.92 25.48 21.48
CA ASP A 235 9.79 25.40 20.31
C ASP A 235 9.96 23.94 19.85
N ALA A 236 10.16 23.00 20.78
CA ALA A 236 10.27 21.59 20.46
C ALA A 236 8.97 21.01 19.85
N ASN A 237 7.81 21.42 20.36
CA ASN A 237 6.53 21.01 19.81
C ASN A 237 6.29 21.58 18.39
N ASN A 238 6.73 22.81 18.12
CA ASN A 238 6.67 23.38 16.77
C ASN A 238 7.58 22.64 15.80
N GLU A 239 8.85 22.42 16.20
CA GLU A 239 9.82 21.69 15.39
C GLU A 239 9.35 20.26 15.09
N LEU A 240 8.78 19.57 16.07
CA LEU A 240 8.16 18.24 15.86
C LEU A 240 7.02 18.29 14.82
N LYS A 241 6.17 19.30 14.91
CA LYS A 241 5.07 19.46 13.95
C LYS A 241 5.59 19.71 12.53
N ASP A 242 6.62 20.54 12.40
CA ASP A 242 7.22 20.84 11.09
C ASP A 242 7.91 19.61 10.50
N LEU A 243 8.59 18.82 11.32
CA LEU A 243 9.21 17.56 10.89
C LEU A 243 8.17 16.49 10.50
N VAL A 244 7.06 16.36 11.24
CA VAL A 244 5.97 15.45 10.89
C VAL A 244 5.28 15.87 9.60
N ASN A 245 5.16 17.17 9.33
CA ASN A 245 4.61 17.67 8.07
C ASN A 245 5.58 17.48 6.88
N ALA A 246 6.89 17.39 7.15
CA ALA A 246 7.92 17.15 6.14
C ALA A 246 8.17 15.66 5.87
N GLU A 247 7.70 14.78 6.74
CA GLU A 247 7.73 13.32 6.60
C GLU A 247 6.77 12.83 5.51
#